data_c7807a22dc2dc059e86bf2b79ee3e183
#
_entry.id   c7807a22dc2dc059e86bf2b79ee3e183
#
_cell.length_a   1.000
_cell.length_b   1.000
_cell.length_c   1.000
_cell.angle_alpha   90.00
_cell.angle_beta   90.00
_cell.angle_gamma   90.00
#
_symmetry.space_group_name_H-M   'P 1'
#
loop_
_entity.id
_entity.type
_entity.pdbx_description
1 polymer ?
#
loop_
_entity_poly.entity_id
_entity_poly.type
_entity_poly.pdbx_seq_one_letter_code
_entity_poly.pdbx_strand_id
1 'polypeptide(L)'
;MRAVLNKQLVRSGFTRYLQFLVFLLLASCLEAKAESVGVYSGRHYNSDKELYKLFTQRTGISVNLLEAKDDALIERLQAEGEKSSADVLVLVDAARLDRAANLGLFRAVKSPQLLQQVPSTYRNSRGRWFGLTRRVRAIIVNPKIVSPNSIRNYSDLANSNLKGKLCLRDRKSVYNQSLVADQLVSRGAAATTNWIKAMVANLAQPVFSSDTALIRAVAQGQCGAALVNTYYVARMTSGESGKEDQLLAKNIDLIMPIPAHVNISGAGVTSSARNPEAAQKLIEFLASPTGGKGYAEANNEYPLKGYGGNPWLKRFGAFQSSGVSAETLGANNKRAVQLMENNDWK
;
A
#
# COMPACT_ATOMS: atom_id res chain seq x y z
N MET A 1 -64.55 -45.35 -36.39
CA MET A 1 -63.08 -45.39 -36.69
C MET A 1 -62.41 -44.04 -36.79
N ARG A 2 -63.09 -42.89 -36.95
CA ARG A 2 -62.47 -41.53 -37.00
C ARG A 2 -62.16 -40.87 -35.64
N ALA A 3 -62.72 -41.30 -34.51
CA ALA A 3 -62.58 -40.70 -33.23
C ALA A 3 -61.31 -41.14 -32.45
N VAL A 4 -60.70 -42.26 -32.84
CA VAL A 4 -59.51 -42.80 -32.14
C VAL A 4 -58.19 -42.25 -32.67
N LEU A 5 -58.17 -41.87 -34.01
CA LEU A 5 -56.94 -41.26 -34.57
C LEU A 5 -56.64 -39.84 -34.12
N ASN A 6 -57.66 -39.06 -33.70
CA ASN A 6 -57.42 -37.68 -33.29
C ASN A 6 -56.87 -37.57 -31.84
N LYS A 7 -57.08 -38.58 -30.98
CA LYS A 7 -56.51 -38.58 -29.61
C LYS A 7 -55.02 -38.95 -29.55
N GLN A 8 -54.53 -39.70 -30.55
CA GLN A 8 -53.06 -40.04 -30.57
C GLN A 8 -52.23 -38.92 -31.15
N LEU A 9 -52.71 -38.14 -32.11
CA LEU A 9 -51.99 -37.01 -32.69
C LEU A 9 -51.82 -35.83 -31.71
N VAL A 10 -52.79 -35.57 -30.82
CA VAL A 10 -52.76 -34.53 -29.84
C VAL A 10 -51.78 -34.91 -28.67
N ARG A 11 -51.73 -36.19 -28.28
CA ARG A 11 -50.77 -36.67 -27.24
C ARG A 11 -49.33 -36.63 -27.70
N SER A 12 -49.01 -36.91 -28.97
CA SER A 12 -47.63 -36.90 -29.46
C SER A 12 -47.07 -35.47 -29.62
N GLY A 13 -47.94 -34.48 -29.94
CA GLY A 13 -47.56 -33.08 -29.99
C GLY A 13 -47.22 -32.46 -28.62
N PHE A 14 -48.08 -32.79 -27.62
CA PHE A 14 -47.88 -32.27 -26.28
C PHE A 14 -46.61 -32.80 -25.60
N THR A 15 -46.29 -34.08 -25.81
CA THR A 15 -45.05 -34.70 -25.25
C THR A 15 -43.78 -34.14 -25.91
N ARG A 16 -43.81 -33.84 -27.22
CA ARG A 16 -42.71 -33.21 -27.94
C ARG A 16 -42.51 -31.74 -27.52
N TYR A 17 -43.59 -30.99 -27.28
CA TYR A 17 -43.51 -29.62 -26.77
C TYR A 17 -42.96 -29.57 -25.34
N LEU A 18 -43.37 -30.51 -24.46
CA LEU A 18 -42.88 -30.59 -23.08
C LEU A 18 -41.41 -30.98 -23.04
N GLN A 19 -40.96 -31.88 -23.91
CA GLN A 19 -39.54 -32.24 -24.05
C GLN A 19 -38.68 -31.10 -24.58
N PHE A 20 -39.22 -30.29 -25.50
CA PHE A 20 -38.52 -29.11 -26.02
C PHE A 20 -38.41 -27.98 -24.99
N LEU A 21 -39.45 -27.78 -24.14
CA LEU A 21 -39.44 -26.83 -23.04
C LEU A 21 -38.48 -27.24 -21.93
N VAL A 22 -38.39 -28.54 -21.60
CA VAL A 22 -37.44 -29.06 -20.62
C VAL A 22 -36.01 -28.98 -21.14
N PHE A 23 -35.78 -29.17 -22.44
CA PHE A 23 -34.46 -29.00 -23.07
C PHE A 23 -34.04 -27.52 -23.12
N LEU A 24 -34.95 -26.58 -23.31
CA LEU A 24 -34.70 -25.13 -23.26
C LEU A 24 -34.43 -24.66 -21.83
N LEU A 25 -35.07 -25.26 -20.84
CA LEU A 25 -34.83 -24.97 -19.42
C LEU A 25 -33.47 -25.57 -18.90
N LEU A 26 -33.05 -26.70 -19.47
CA LEU A 26 -31.76 -27.32 -19.16
C LEU A 26 -30.59 -26.64 -19.91
N ALA A 27 -30.82 -26.04 -21.07
CA ALA A 27 -29.79 -25.28 -21.80
C ALA A 27 -29.51 -23.89 -21.20
N SER A 28 -30.37 -23.38 -20.32
CA SER A 28 -30.16 -22.11 -19.63
C SER A 28 -29.39 -22.23 -18.29
N CYS A 29 -29.04 -23.42 -17.84
CA CYS A 29 -27.96 -23.64 -16.87
C CYS A 29 -26.59 -23.56 -17.57
N LEU A 30 -26.33 -22.47 -18.29
CA LEU A 30 -24.97 -22.01 -18.50
C LEU A 30 -24.38 -21.80 -17.07
N GLU A 31 -23.52 -22.72 -16.65
CA GLU A 31 -22.69 -22.49 -15.47
C GLU A 31 -22.04 -21.12 -15.67
N ALA A 32 -22.59 -20.10 -15.01
CA ALA A 32 -21.95 -18.81 -14.93
C ALA A 32 -20.59 -19.10 -14.29
N LYS A 33 -19.54 -19.14 -15.11
CA LYS A 33 -18.18 -19.34 -14.65
C LYS A 33 -17.98 -18.34 -13.54
N ALA A 34 -17.78 -18.84 -12.30
CA ALA A 34 -17.67 -17.98 -11.14
C ALA A 34 -16.60 -16.92 -11.45
N GLU A 35 -17.01 -15.65 -11.40
CA GLU A 35 -16.14 -14.54 -11.73
C GLU A 35 -14.98 -14.51 -10.72
N SER A 36 -13.76 -14.36 -11.18
CA SER A 36 -12.58 -14.33 -10.30
C SER A 36 -11.66 -13.19 -10.71
N VAL A 37 -10.92 -12.68 -9.74
CA VAL A 37 -9.91 -11.64 -9.90
C VAL A 37 -8.56 -12.13 -9.40
N GLY A 38 -7.54 -12.06 -10.26
CA GLY A 38 -6.15 -12.36 -9.90
C GLY A 38 -5.50 -11.14 -9.25
N VAL A 39 -4.95 -11.31 -8.05
CA VAL A 39 -4.30 -10.23 -7.28
C VAL A 39 -2.85 -10.57 -7.04
N TYR A 40 -1.93 -9.74 -7.53
CA TYR A 40 -0.53 -9.76 -7.14
C TYR A 40 -0.30 -8.69 -6.08
N SER A 41 0.13 -9.08 -4.87
CA SER A 41 0.23 -8.18 -3.72
C SER A 41 1.64 -8.17 -3.11
N GLY A 42 2.22 -6.97 -3.01
CA GLY A 42 3.43 -6.71 -2.23
C GLY A 42 3.16 -6.60 -0.72
N ARG A 43 1.92 -6.75 -0.28
CA ARG A 43 1.52 -6.79 1.13
C ARG A 43 1.39 -8.25 1.55
N HIS A 44 1.87 -8.57 2.75
CA HIS A 44 1.93 -9.94 3.27
C HIS A 44 1.21 -10.05 4.62
N TYR A 45 -0.05 -9.56 4.66
CA TYR A 45 -0.81 -9.53 5.91
C TYR A 45 -2.01 -10.48 5.86
N ASN A 46 -2.15 -11.32 6.88
CA ASN A 46 -3.31 -12.21 6.98
C ASN A 46 -4.64 -11.45 7.03
N SER A 47 -4.62 -10.25 7.59
CA SER A 47 -5.77 -9.34 7.64
C SER A 47 -6.28 -8.91 6.26
N ASP A 48 -5.39 -8.79 5.27
CA ASP A 48 -5.79 -8.47 3.90
C ASP A 48 -6.61 -9.62 3.30
N LYS A 49 -6.29 -10.87 3.65
CA LYS A 49 -7.03 -12.08 3.20
C LYS A 49 -8.47 -12.09 3.71
N GLU A 50 -8.71 -11.62 4.92
CA GLU A 50 -10.08 -11.52 5.46
C GLU A 50 -10.92 -10.48 4.69
N LEU A 51 -10.30 -9.39 4.24
CA LEU A 51 -10.98 -8.41 3.40
C LEU A 51 -11.28 -8.94 2.00
N TYR A 52 -10.39 -9.75 1.43
CA TYR A 52 -10.68 -10.43 0.16
C TYR A 52 -11.81 -11.43 0.29
N LYS A 53 -11.90 -12.18 1.41
CA LYS A 53 -13.05 -13.04 1.71
C LYS A 53 -14.34 -12.23 1.83
N LEU A 54 -14.30 -11.08 2.53
CA LEU A 54 -15.47 -10.20 2.64
C LEU A 54 -15.91 -9.64 1.28
N PHE A 55 -14.98 -9.29 0.40
CA PHE A 55 -15.26 -8.91 -0.97
C PHE A 55 -15.97 -10.03 -1.72
N THR A 56 -15.45 -11.26 -1.66
CA THR A 56 -16.06 -12.43 -2.28
C THR A 56 -17.48 -12.68 -1.75
N GLN A 57 -17.69 -12.59 -0.44
CA GLN A 57 -19.02 -12.77 0.17
C GLN A 57 -20.04 -11.72 -0.33
N ARG A 58 -19.59 -10.48 -0.59
CA ARG A 58 -20.48 -9.39 -1.02
C ARG A 58 -20.77 -9.37 -2.50
N THR A 59 -19.85 -9.88 -3.31
CA THR A 59 -19.91 -9.72 -4.77
C THR A 59 -20.07 -11.03 -5.53
N GLY A 60 -19.79 -12.17 -4.90
CA GLY A 60 -19.66 -13.46 -5.56
C GLY A 60 -18.35 -13.64 -6.35
N ILE A 61 -17.50 -12.60 -6.43
CA ILE A 61 -16.23 -12.61 -7.17
C ILE A 61 -15.15 -13.21 -6.27
N SER A 62 -14.54 -14.32 -6.70
CA SER A 62 -13.44 -14.95 -5.95
C SER A 62 -12.11 -14.21 -6.16
N VAL A 63 -11.22 -14.23 -5.16
CA VAL A 63 -9.90 -13.59 -5.24
C VAL A 63 -8.80 -14.65 -5.26
N ASN A 64 -7.99 -14.66 -6.32
CA ASN A 64 -6.81 -15.51 -6.47
C ASN A 64 -5.58 -14.68 -6.11
N LEU A 65 -5.07 -14.84 -4.88
CA LEU A 65 -3.98 -14.03 -4.32
C LEU A 65 -2.61 -14.68 -4.54
N LEU A 66 -1.67 -13.88 -5.07
CA LEU A 66 -0.24 -14.20 -5.08
C LEU A 66 0.52 -13.10 -4.33
N GLU A 67 1.27 -13.49 -3.31
CA GLU A 67 2.07 -12.57 -2.48
C GLU A 67 3.56 -12.76 -2.77
N ALA A 68 4.27 -11.67 -3.05
CA ALA A 68 5.72 -11.62 -3.19
C ALA A 68 6.25 -10.21 -2.92
N LYS A 69 7.57 -10.02 -2.95
CA LYS A 69 8.17 -8.68 -2.84
C LYS A 69 7.74 -7.81 -4.02
N ASP A 70 7.44 -6.54 -3.76
CA ASP A 70 6.93 -5.59 -4.76
C ASP A 70 7.74 -5.57 -6.07
N ASP A 71 9.08 -5.50 -5.96
CA ASP A 71 9.95 -5.44 -7.15
C ASP A 71 9.90 -6.74 -7.96
N ALA A 72 9.85 -7.90 -7.28
CA ALA A 72 9.68 -9.19 -7.92
C ALA A 72 8.33 -9.33 -8.63
N LEU A 73 7.26 -8.73 -8.07
CA LEU A 73 5.94 -8.71 -8.73
C LEU A 73 5.94 -7.84 -9.99
N ILE A 74 6.62 -6.69 -9.95
CA ILE A 74 6.77 -5.84 -11.13
C ILE A 74 7.52 -6.58 -12.24
N GLU A 75 8.65 -7.20 -11.91
CA GLU A 75 9.46 -7.97 -12.84
C GLU A 75 8.70 -9.19 -13.39
N ARG A 76 7.98 -9.90 -12.53
CA ARG A 76 7.13 -11.02 -12.92
C ARG A 76 6.04 -10.60 -13.89
N LEU A 77 5.31 -9.52 -13.58
CA LEU A 77 4.24 -9.02 -14.44
C LEU A 77 4.76 -8.59 -15.81
N GLN A 78 5.97 -7.97 -15.87
CA GLN A 78 6.63 -7.66 -17.13
C GLN A 78 6.98 -8.92 -17.94
N ALA A 79 7.55 -9.93 -17.27
CA ALA A 79 7.94 -11.18 -17.93
C ALA A 79 6.74 -11.99 -18.44
N GLU A 80 5.64 -12.01 -17.68
CA GLU A 80 4.41 -12.71 -18.06
C GLU A 80 3.67 -11.99 -19.21
N GLY A 81 3.77 -10.66 -19.28
CA GLY A 81 3.11 -9.83 -20.30
C GLY A 81 1.61 -10.09 -20.36
N GLU A 82 1.05 -10.27 -21.57
CA GLU A 82 -0.37 -10.55 -21.79
C GLU A 82 -0.85 -11.91 -21.25
N LYS A 83 0.08 -12.81 -20.93
CA LYS A 83 -0.23 -14.12 -20.35
C LYS A 83 -0.43 -14.08 -18.83
N SER A 84 -0.18 -12.94 -18.20
CA SER A 84 -0.31 -12.80 -16.75
C SER A 84 -1.73 -13.14 -16.28
N SER A 85 -1.79 -13.75 -15.10
CA SER A 85 -3.04 -13.99 -14.38
C SER A 85 -3.40 -12.85 -13.40
N ALA A 86 -2.58 -11.80 -13.31
CA ALA A 86 -2.84 -10.67 -12.46
C ALA A 86 -3.82 -9.69 -13.11
N ASP A 87 -4.96 -9.49 -12.49
CA ASP A 87 -5.92 -8.43 -12.85
C ASP A 87 -5.65 -7.16 -12.03
N VAL A 88 -5.15 -7.32 -10.80
CA VAL A 88 -4.80 -6.23 -9.88
C VAL A 88 -3.36 -6.40 -9.40
N LEU A 89 -2.59 -5.32 -9.43
CA LEU A 89 -1.28 -5.24 -8.78
C LEU A 89 -1.35 -4.26 -7.62
N VAL A 90 -1.07 -4.76 -6.41
CA VAL A 90 -1.02 -3.98 -5.16
C VAL A 90 0.44 -3.78 -4.75
N LEU A 91 0.86 -2.53 -4.62
CA LEU A 91 2.23 -2.17 -4.30
C LEU A 91 2.31 -1.26 -3.07
N VAL A 92 3.41 -1.40 -2.36
CA VAL A 92 3.75 -0.57 -1.21
C VAL A 92 4.76 0.48 -1.65
N ASP A 93 4.36 1.74 -1.54
CA ASP A 93 5.10 2.95 -1.88
C ASP A 93 4.74 3.57 -3.25
N ALA A 94 4.62 4.88 -3.26
CA ALA A 94 4.30 5.69 -4.43
C ALA A 94 5.32 5.51 -5.56
N ALA A 95 6.60 5.35 -5.23
CA ALA A 95 7.67 5.17 -6.23
C ALA A 95 7.50 3.87 -7.03
N ARG A 96 7.06 2.80 -6.40
CA ARG A 96 6.78 1.53 -7.07
C ARG A 96 5.53 1.58 -7.92
N LEU A 97 4.48 2.24 -7.45
CA LEU A 97 3.27 2.48 -8.23
C LEU A 97 3.57 3.29 -9.48
N ASP A 98 4.37 4.35 -9.35
CA ASP A 98 4.78 5.17 -10.48
C ASP A 98 5.70 4.40 -11.46
N ARG A 99 6.67 3.62 -10.93
CA ARG A 99 7.51 2.72 -11.75
C ARG A 99 6.66 1.77 -12.57
N ALA A 100 5.70 1.08 -11.95
CA ALA A 100 4.80 0.15 -12.64
C ALA A 100 3.95 0.86 -13.71
N ALA A 101 3.46 2.07 -13.41
CA ALA A 101 2.73 2.90 -14.38
C ALA A 101 3.58 3.32 -15.58
N ASN A 102 4.84 3.72 -15.34
CA ASN A 102 5.78 4.12 -16.39
C ASN A 102 6.25 2.95 -17.26
N LEU A 103 6.25 1.74 -16.73
CA LEU A 103 6.48 0.49 -17.47
C LEU A 103 5.25 0.01 -18.25
N GLY A 104 4.12 0.76 -18.22
CA GLY A 104 2.89 0.40 -18.93
C GLY A 104 2.12 -0.76 -18.31
N LEU A 105 2.42 -1.14 -17.06
CA LEU A 105 1.80 -2.31 -16.41
C LEU A 105 0.39 -2.04 -15.91
N PHE A 106 -0.06 -0.79 -15.89
CA PHE A 106 -1.41 -0.40 -15.49
C PHE A 106 -2.20 0.19 -16.64
N ARG A 107 -3.45 -0.22 -16.78
CA ARG A 107 -4.43 0.44 -17.62
C ARG A 107 -5.11 1.60 -16.88
N ALA A 108 -5.57 2.60 -17.60
CA ALA A 108 -6.35 3.69 -17.02
C ALA A 108 -7.77 3.21 -16.66
N VAL A 109 -8.22 3.54 -15.46
CA VAL A 109 -9.58 3.26 -14.98
C VAL A 109 -10.35 4.57 -14.81
N LYS A 110 -11.55 4.62 -15.36
CA LYS A 110 -12.47 5.75 -15.19
C LYS A 110 -13.59 5.32 -14.24
N SER A 111 -13.42 5.60 -12.95
CA SER A 111 -14.41 5.29 -11.91
C SER A 111 -14.76 6.56 -11.14
N PRO A 112 -15.99 7.07 -11.25
CA PRO A 112 -16.48 8.17 -10.42
C PRO A 112 -16.36 7.86 -8.92
N GLN A 113 -16.60 6.59 -8.54
CA GLN A 113 -16.48 6.13 -7.17
C GLN A 113 -15.04 6.27 -6.64
N LEU A 114 -14.04 5.83 -7.39
CA LEU A 114 -12.63 5.99 -7.00
C LEU A 114 -12.22 7.47 -6.96
N LEU A 115 -12.71 8.28 -7.88
CA LEU A 115 -12.44 9.73 -7.85
C LEU A 115 -13.01 10.41 -6.61
N GLN A 116 -14.15 9.95 -6.09
CA GLN A 116 -14.77 10.44 -4.87
C GLN A 116 -14.07 9.92 -3.60
N GLN A 117 -13.70 8.64 -3.60
CA GLN A 117 -13.12 7.96 -2.43
C GLN A 117 -11.65 8.32 -2.20
N VAL A 118 -10.85 8.38 -3.29
CA VAL A 118 -9.40 8.58 -3.22
C VAL A 118 -9.07 10.03 -3.50
N PRO A 119 -8.51 10.78 -2.54
CA PRO A 119 -8.06 12.16 -2.76
C PRO A 119 -7.06 12.25 -3.92
N SER A 120 -7.09 13.38 -4.67
CA SER A 120 -6.18 13.62 -5.82
C SER A 120 -4.71 13.48 -5.45
N THR A 121 -4.34 13.82 -4.22
CA THR A 121 -2.97 13.69 -3.68
C THR A 121 -2.49 12.23 -3.62
N TYR A 122 -3.41 11.26 -3.59
CA TYR A 122 -3.10 9.84 -3.40
C TYR A 122 -3.52 8.96 -4.59
N ARG A 123 -3.67 9.53 -5.78
CA ARG A 123 -3.95 8.78 -7.00
C ARG A 123 -3.17 9.32 -8.19
N ASN A 124 -3.00 8.48 -9.20
CA ASN A 124 -2.44 8.89 -10.47
C ASN A 124 -3.43 9.80 -11.24
N SER A 125 -2.95 10.89 -11.83
CA SER A 125 -3.77 11.86 -12.56
C SER A 125 -4.49 11.27 -13.78
N ARG A 126 -3.91 10.20 -14.35
CA ARG A 126 -4.48 9.46 -15.50
C ARG A 126 -5.28 8.24 -15.10
N GLY A 127 -5.55 8.02 -13.81
CA GLY A 127 -6.32 6.88 -13.31
C GLY A 127 -5.64 5.51 -13.42
N ARG A 128 -4.30 5.46 -13.47
CA ARG A 128 -3.55 4.20 -13.59
C ARG A 128 -3.43 3.45 -12.27
N TRP A 129 -3.39 4.17 -11.15
CA TRP A 129 -3.37 3.57 -9.81
C TRP A 129 -4.05 4.48 -8.80
N PHE A 130 -4.48 3.90 -7.69
CA PHE A 130 -5.20 4.54 -6.60
C PHE A 130 -4.61 4.11 -5.27
N GLY A 131 -4.41 5.07 -4.36
CA GLY A 131 -4.02 4.79 -3.00
C GLY A 131 -5.12 4.05 -2.24
N LEU A 132 -4.73 3.24 -1.29
CA LEU A 132 -5.62 2.45 -0.43
C LEU A 132 -5.43 2.80 1.05
N THR A 133 -4.18 3.02 1.46
CA THR A 133 -3.82 3.40 2.83
C THR A 133 -2.71 4.44 2.84
N ARG A 134 -2.52 5.11 4.00
CA ARG A 134 -1.43 6.06 4.22
C ARG A 134 -0.55 5.64 5.38
N ARG A 135 0.70 6.05 5.34
CA ARG A 135 1.66 5.94 6.43
C ARG A 135 2.50 7.21 6.53
N VAL A 136 2.97 7.52 7.74
CA VAL A 136 3.84 8.66 8.00
C VAL A 136 5.25 8.15 8.26
N ARG A 137 6.24 8.83 7.68
CA ARG A 137 7.65 8.65 8.05
C ARG A 137 7.90 9.51 9.28
N ALA A 138 7.83 8.90 10.46
CA ALA A 138 8.02 9.57 11.74
C ALA A 138 9.48 9.57 12.17
N ILE A 139 9.78 10.36 13.19
CA ILE A 139 11.06 10.33 13.91
C ILE A 139 10.82 9.66 15.25
N ILE A 140 11.72 8.79 15.66
CA ILE A 140 11.76 8.26 17.03
C ILE A 140 13.02 8.72 17.74
N VAL A 141 12.93 8.91 19.05
CA VAL A 141 14.05 9.24 19.91
C VAL A 141 14.08 8.37 21.15
N ASN A 142 15.28 8.11 21.67
CA ASN A 142 15.46 7.65 23.02
C ASN A 142 15.56 8.90 23.93
N PRO A 143 14.58 9.18 24.80
CA PRO A 143 14.54 10.42 25.59
C PRO A 143 15.70 10.57 26.56
N LYS A 144 16.42 9.49 26.88
CA LYS A 144 17.64 9.52 27.71
C LYS A 144 18.87 10.04 26.96
N ILE A 145 18.85 10.07 25.61
CA ILE A 145 20.00 10.46 24.77
C ILE A 145 19.71 11.73 23.98
N VAL A 146 18.47 11.87 23.46
CA VAL A 146 18.03 13.02 22.68
C VAL A 146 16.70 13.49 23.24
N SER A 147 16.64 14.76 23.65
CA SER A 147 15.39 15.36 24.12
C SER A 147 14.34 15.38 23.01
N PRO A 148 13.12 14.86 23.22
CA PRO A 148 12.05 14.92 22.25
C PRO A 148 11.73 16.36 21.77
N ASN A 149 11.90 17.34 22.66
CA ASN A 149 11.64 18.75 22.38
C ASN A 149 12.68 19.41 21.45
N SER A 150 13.82 18.75 21.21
CA SER A 150 14.88 19.27 20.32
C SER A 150 14.62 18.96 18.85
N ILE A 151 13.59 18.18 18.53
CA ILE A 151 13.27 17.75 17.17
C ILE A 151 11.80 18.05 16.89
N ARG A 152 11.53 18.79 15.81
CA ARG A 152 10.17 19.12 15.32
C ARG A 152 9.93 18.70 13.88
N ASN A 153 10.97 18.63 13.08
CA ASN A 153 10.89 18.36 11.66
C ASN A 153 12.13 17.61 11.15
N TYR A 154 12.11 17.20 9.89
CA TYR A 154 13.23 16.44 9.32
C TYR A 154 14.53 17.22 9.24
N SER A 155 14.48 18.56 9.17
CA SER A 155 15.69 19.40 9.10
C SER A 155 16.50 19.29 10.40
N ASP A 156 15.84 19.07 11.52
CA ASP A 156 16.49 18.99 12.83
C ASP A 156 17.44 17.78 12.94
N LEU A 157 17.20 16.73 12.10
CA LEU A 157 18.10 15.58 12.03
C LEU A 157 19.50 15.91 11.46
N ALA A 158 19.63 17.05 10.79
CA ALA A 158 20.90 17.57 10.30
C ALA A 158 21.67 18.40 11.34
N ASN A 159 21.11 18.62 12.54
CA ASN A 159 21.77 19.39 13.58
C ASN A 159 22.99 18.63 14.10
N SER A 160 24.14 19.34 14.24
CA SER A 160 25.39 18.76 14.75
C SER A 160 25.31 18.23 16.18
N ASN A 161 24.32 18.66 16.98
CA ASN A 161 24.05 18.11 18.31
C ASN A 161 23.65 16.61 18.26
N LEU A 162 23.28 16.10 17.08
CA LEU A 162 22.99 14.69 16.83
C LEU A 162 24.20 13.89 16.35
N LYS A 163 25.41 14.49 16.29
CA LYS A 163 26.63 13.79 15.87
C LYS A 163 26.86 12.55 16.74
N GLY A 164 26.99 11.39 16.10
CA GLY A 164 27.14 10.10 16.78
C GLY A 164 25.87 9.61 17.47
N LYS A 165 24.68 10.17 17.15
CA LYS A 165 23.40 9.79 17.79
C LYS A 165 22.30 9.40 16.79
N LEU A 166 22.49 9.65 15.49
CA LEU A 166 21.50 9.33 14.47
C LEU A 166 21.73 7.94 13.91
N CYS A 167 20.66 7.17 13.72
CA CYS A 167 20.69 5.94 12.95
C CYS A 167 19.73 6.01 11.77
N LEU A 168 20.17 5.50 10.64
CA LEU A 168 19.41 5.50 9.40
C LEU A 168 19.31 4.08 8.82
N ARG A 169 18.26 3.85 8.08
CA ARG A 169 18.12 2.69 7.22
C ARG A 169 18.90 2.90 5.92
N ASP A 170 19.34 1.83 5.27
CA ASP A 170 20.05 1.86 4.00
C ASP A 170 19.27 2.63 2.89
N ARG A 171 19.99 3.12 1.88
CA ARG A 171 19.40 3.87 0.76
C ARG A 171 18.52 3.03 -0.15
N LYS A 172 18.62 1.68 -0.10
CA LYS A 172 17.75 0.78 -0.86
C LYS A 172 16.32 0.78 -0.33
N SER A 173 16.11 1.32 0.89
CA SER A 173 14.79 1.48 1.47
C SER A 173 13.96 2.47 0.65
N VAL A 174 12.93 1.99 -0.02
CA VAL A 174 11.98 2.82 -0.78
C VAL A 174 11.36 3.93 0.09
N TYR A 175 11.23 3.71 1.40
CA TYR A 175 10.68 4.69 2.35
C TYR A 175 11.59 5.90 2.53
N ASN A 176 12.92 5.69 2.57
CA ASN A 176 13.89 6.77 2.61
C ASN A 176 13.97 7.49 1.27
N GLN A 177 13.92 6.75 0.16
CA GLN A 177 13.91 7.32 -1.18
C GLN A 177 12.73 8.27 -1.37
N SER A 178 11.53 7.86 -0.95
CA SER A 178 10.33 8.68 -1.03
C SER A 178 10.39 9.90 -0.09
N LEU A 179 10.96 9.76 1.11
CA LEU A 179 11.20 10.90 1.99
C LEU A 179 12.18 11.91 1.35
N VAL A 180 13.26 11.43 0.75
CA VAL A 180 14.21 12.31 0.04
C VAL A 180 13.56 12.97 -1.17
N ALA A 181 12.67 12.26 -1.89
CA ALA A 181 11.87 12.85 -2.97
C ALA A 181 10.95 13.97 -2.44
N ASP A 182 10.31 13.77 -1.29
CA ASP A 182 9.50 14.79 -0.62
C ASP A 182 10.34 16.03 -0.28
N GLN A 183 11.50 15.85 0.36
CA GLN A 183 12.39 16.96 0.70
C GLN A 183 12.94 17.67 -0.55
N LEU A 184 13.23 16.92 -1.62
CA LEU A 184 13.67 17.47 -2.90
C LEU A 184 12.60 18.38 -3.53
N VAL A 185 11.35 17.97 -3.51
CA VAL A 185 10.23 18.77 -4.04
C VAL A 185 9.94 19.97 -3.16
N SER A 186 9.94 19.79 -1.84
CA SER A 186 9.56 20.83 -0.87
C SER A 186 10.64 21.90 -0.63
N ARG A 187 11.93 21.53 -0.75
CA ARG A 187 13.05 22.37 -0.33
C ARG A 187 14.10 22.62 -1.43
N GLY A 188 14.00 21.91 -2.55
CA GLY A 188 14.97 21.96 -3.63
C GLY A 188 16.23 21.12 -3.42
N ALA A 189 17.01 20.95 -4.48
CA ALA A 189 18.14 20.04 -4.51
C ALA A 189 19.27 20.43 -3.56
N ALA A 190 19.66 21.70 -3.51
CA ALA A 190 20.77 22.16 -2.68
C ALA A 190 20.50 21.94 -1.18
N ALA A 191 19.31 22.34 -0.69
CA ALA A 191 18.94 22.15 0.70
C ALA A 191 18.85 20.66 1.08
N THR A 192 18.30 19.82 0.18
CA THR A 192 18.20 18.37 0.38
C THR A 192 19.58 17.71 0.40
N THR A 193 20.49 18.12 -0.50
CA THR A 193 21.89 17.64 -0.49
C THR A 193 22.58 17.93 0.85
N ASN A 194 22.49 19.18 1.32
CA ASN A 194 23.10 19.57 2.60
C ASN A 194 22.49 18.80 3.77
N TRP A 195 21.20 18.60 3.77
CA TRP A 195 20.50 17.80 4.78
C TRP A 195 20.97 16.32 4.78
N ILE A 196 21.11 15.69 3.62
CA ILE A 196 21.62 14.32 3.51
C ILE A 196 23.05 14.23 4.07
N LYS A 197 23.95 15.13 3.63
CA LYS A 197 25.35 15.16 4.10
C LYS A 197 25.44 15.29 5.63
N ALA A 198 24.64 16.19 6.19
CA ALA A 198 24.65 16.42 7.63
C ALA A 198 24.08 15.21 8.42
N MET A 199 23.01 14.57 7.91
CA MET A 199 22.49 13.35 8.53
C MET A 199 23.51 12.20 8.47
N VAL A 200 24.21 12.01 7.34
CA VAL A 200 25.26 10.99 7.20
C VAL A 200 26.41 11.28 8.16
N ALA A 201 26.81 12.56 8.34
CA ALA A 201 27.83 12.96 9.30
C ALA A 201 27.41 12.75 10.77
N ASN A 202 26.10 12.65 11.05
CA ASN A 202 25.55 12.44 12.39
C ASN A 202 25.40 10.94 12.75
N LEU A 203 25.71 10.01 11.84
CA LEU A 203 25.51 8.58 12.08
C LEU A 203 26.28 8.06 13.29
N ALA A 204 25.59 7.32 14.16
CA ALA A 204 26.13 6.61 15.31
C ALA A 204 26.63 5.21 14.92
N GLN A 205 25.99 4.58 13.97
CA GLN A 205 26.18 3.19 13.54
C GLN A 205 26.14 3.09 12.00
N PRO A 206 26.65 2.01 11.42
CA PRO A 206 26.36 1.67 10.03
C PRO A 206 24.85 1.62 9.77
N VAL A 207 24.45 1.78 8.51
CA VAL A 207 23.05 1.77 8.14
C VAL A 207 22.37 0.42 8.41
N PHE A 208 21.09 0.45 8.75
CA PHE A 208 20.28 -0.71 9.08
C PHE A 208 19.47 -1.18 7.88
N SER A 209 19.11 -2.46 7.85
CA SER A 209 18.30 -3.05 6.77
C SER A 209 16.78 -2.93 6.99
N SER A 210 16.32 -2.63 8.21
CA SER A 210 14.89 -2.56 8.53
C SER A 210 14.54 -1.51 9.58
N ASP A 211 13.30 -1.00 9.53
CA ASP A 211 12.77 -0.08 10.55
C ASP A 211 12.67 -0.76 11.93
N THR A 212 12.35 -2.06 11.98
CA THR A 212 12.30 -2.81 13.26
C THR A 212 13.67 -2.84 13.93
N ALA A 213 14.73 -3.09 13.17
CA ALA A 213 16.11 -3.06 13.72
C ALA A 213 16.47 -1.67 14.21
N LEU A 214 16.09 -0.60 13.49
CA LEU A 214 16.28 0.78 13.94
C LEU A 214 15.58 1.07 15.26
N ILE A 215 14.30 0.65 15.39
CA ILE A 215 13.53 0.88 16.61
C ILE A 215 14.20 0.18 17.79
N ARG A 216 14.64 -1.07 17.62
CA ARG A 216 15.37 -1.80 18.67
C ARG A 216 16.66 -1.10 19.04
N ALA A 217 17.46 -0.65 18.07
CA ALA A 217 18.73 0.04 18.31
C ALA A 217 18.53 1.35 19.11
N VAL A 218 17.51 2.15 18.76
CA VAL A 218 17.16 3.37 19.51
C VAL A 218 16.68 3.03 20.92
N ALA A 219 15.79 2.04 21.06
CA ALA A 219 15.26 1.62 22.36
C ALA A 219 16.33 1.08 23.31
N GLN A 220 17.38 0.45 22.78
CA GLN A 220 18.53 -0.09 23.51
C GLN A 220 19.64 0.96 23.74
N GLY A 221 19.49 2.18 23.23
CA GLY A 221 20.47 3.25 23.42
C GLY A 221 21.68 3.20 22.50
N GLN A 222 21.69 2.34 21.47
CA GLN A 222 22.74 2.32 20.45
C GLN A 222 22.67 3.55 19.54
N CYS A 223 21.50 4.17 19.44
CA CYS A 223 21.22 5.42 18.75
C CYS A 223 20.33 6.31 19.60
N GLY A 224 20.44 7.63 19.41
CA GLY A 224 19.57 8.59 20.07
C GLY A 224 18.30 8.91 19.27
N ALA A 225 18.37 8.84 17.92
CA ALA A 225 17.27 9.16 17.04
C ALA A 225 17.28 8.30 15.76
N ALA A 226 16.12 8.09 15.15
CA ALA A 226 16.00 7.43 13.84
C ALA A 226 14.72 7.82 13.09
N LEU A 227 14.71 7.55 11.76
CA LEU A 227 13.55 7.66 10.88
C LEU A 227 12.87 6.30 10.72
N VAL A 228 11.56 6.21 11.00
CA VAL A 228 10.78 4.98 10.91
C VAL A 228 9.36 5.24 10.42
N ASN A 229 8.70 4.24 9.84
CA ASN A 229 7.28 4.36 9.56
C ASN A 229 6.44 4.09 10.82
N THR A 230 5.38 4.88 11.00
CA THR A 230 4.49 4.82 12.17
C THR A 230 3.96 3.43 12.50
N TYR A 231 3.63 2.64 11.48
CA TYR A 231 3.03 1.32 11.69
C TYR A 231 4.00 0.30 12.34
N TYR A 232 5.32 0.45 12.18
CA TYR A 232 6.28 -0.41 12.88
C TYR A 232 6.27 -0.13 14.38
N VAL A 233 6.23 1.16 14.74
CA VAL A 233 6.15 1.57 16.16
C VAL A 233 4.84 1.09 16.76
N ALA A 234 3.72 1.23 16.02
CA ALA A 234 2.41 0.76 16.46
C ALA A 234 2.40 -0.75 16.74
N ARG A 235 2.99 -1.57 15.84
CA ARG A 235 3.12 -3.03 16.04
C ARG A 235 3.93 -3.41 17.25
N MET A 236 5.07 -2.75 17.45
CA MET A 236 5.90 -3.02 18.63
C MET A 236 5.16 -2.62 19.90
N THR A 237 4.55 -1.45 19.93
CA THR A 237 3.81 -0.95 21.09
C THR A 237 2.57 -1.79 21.41
N SER A 238 1.86 -2.32 20.39
CA SER A 238 0.69 -3.20 20.58
C SER A 238 1.05 -4.58 21.10
N GLY A 239 2.30 -5.01 20.90
CA GLY A 239 2.74 -6.37 21.21
C GLY A 239 2.60 -7.37 20.06
N GLU A 240 2.13 -6.94 18.88
CA GLU A 240 2.07 -7.79 17.68
C GLU A 240 3.45 -8.33 17.25
N SER A 241 4.52 -7.59 17.54
CA SER A 241 5.91 -7.99 17.28
C SER A 241 6.52 -8.85 18.41
N GLY A 242 5.74 -9.20 19.42
CA GLY A 242 6.19 -9.98 20.57
C GLY A 242 6.43 -9.13 21.84
N LYS A 243 6.50 -9.84 22.97
CA LYS A 243 6.60 -9.23 24.30
C LYS A 243 7.88 -8.41 24.50
N GLU A 244 8.99 -8.90 23.97
CA GLU A 244 10.29 -8.21 24.06
C GLU A 244 10.23 -6.85 23.34
N ASP A 245 9.76 -6.82 22.08
CA ASP A 245 9.59 -5.59 21.32
C ASP A 245 8.63 -4.62 22.01
N GLN A 246 7.56 -5.14 22.63
CA GLN A 246 6.61 -4.32 23.37
C GLN A 246 7.27 -3.63 24.59
N LEU A 247 8.18 -4.31 25.26
CA LEU A 247 8.95 -3.72 26.37
C LEU A 247 9.95 -2.69 25.87
N LEU A 248 10.67 -2.99 24.77
CA LEU A 248 11.59 -2.04 24.15
C LEU A 248 10.89 -0.77 23.68
N ALA A 249 9.70 -0.86 23.12
CA ALA A 249 8.93 0.30 22.65
C ALA A 249 8.59 1.32 23.76
N LYS A 250 8.72 0.97 25.05
CA LYS A 250 8.55 1.90 26.16
C LYS A 250 9.72 2.89 26.34
N ASN A 251 10.86 2.59 25.71
CA ASN A 251 12.09 3.40 25.81
C ASN A 251 12.22 4.42 24.68
N ILE A 252 11.22 4.59 23.85
CA ILE A 252 11.22 5.53 22.73
C ILE A 252 10.03 6.45 22.76
N ASP A 253 10.24 7.68 22.31
CA ASP A 253 9.17 8.63 21.98
C ASP A 253 9.08 8.78 20.47
N LEU A 254 7.85 8.86 19.96
CA LEU A 254 7.57 9.11 18.54
C LEU A 254 7.21 10.58 18.34
N ILE A 255 7.87 11.22 17.39
CA ILE A 255 7.68 12.61 16.99
C ILE A 255 7.08 12.60 15.59
N MET A 256 5.92 13.24 15.44
CA MET A 256 5.34 13.54 14.14
C MET A 256 6.00 14.80 13.57
N PRO A 257 6.76 14.70 12.47
CA PRO A 257 7.41 15.86 11.87
C PRO A 257 6.38 16.85 11.31
N ILE A 258 6.72 18.13 11.32
CA ILE A 258 5.87 19.20 10.78
C ILE A 258 6.67 19.97 9.72
N PRO A 259 6.30 19.89 8.43
CA PRO A 259 5.29 18.97 7.85
C PRO A 259 5.77 17.51 7.80
N ALA A 260 4.83 16.58 7.79
CA ALA A 260 5.08 15.15 7.72
C ALA A 260 5.10 14.63 6.28
N HIS A 261 6.07 13.79 5.95
CA HIS A 261 6.05 12.98 4.73
C HIS A 261 5.02 11.87 4.86
N VAL A 262 4.07 11.86 3.94
CA VAL A 262 3.00 10.86 3.86
C VAL A 262 3.17 10.04 2.59
N ASN A 263 3.19 8.72 2.72
CA ASN A 263 3.24 7.81 1.60
C ASN A 263 2.06 6.82 1.65
N ILE A 264 1.87 6.05 0.58
CA ILE A 264 0.70 5.19 0.38
C ILE A 264 1.07 3.74 0.06
N SER A 265 0.17 2.82 0.39
CA SER A 265 -0.01 1.59 -0.37
C SER A 265 -1.14 1.81 -1.36
N GLY A 266 -1.04 1.24 -2.54
CA GLY A 266 -2.03 1.47 -3.59
C GLY A 266 -2.15 0.30 -4.55
N ALA A 267 -3.13 0.38 -5.44
CA ALA A 267 -3.41 -0.64 -6.44
C ALA A 267 -3.78 -0.04 -7.79
N GLY A 268 -3.53 -0.80 -8.84
CA GLY A 268 -4.00 -0.52 -10.20
C GLY A 268 -4.50 -1.77 -10.89
N VAL A 269 -5.39 -1.59 -11.87
CA VAL A 269 -5.80 -2.65 -12.79
C VAL A 269 -4.66 -2.86 -13.79
N THR A 270 -4.21 -4.09 -13.95
CA THR A 270 -3.10 -4.41 -14.84
C THR A 270 -3.48 -4.20 -16.32
N SER A 271 -2.50 -3.92 -17.16
CA SER A 271 -2.72 -3.81 -18.62
C SER A 271 -3.19 -5.13 -19.23
N SER A 272 -2.73 -6.26 -18.65
CA SER A 272 -3.07 -7.63 -19.05
C SER A 272 -4.34 -8.19 -18.38
N ALA A 273 -5.06 -7.39 -17.57
CA ALA A 273 -6.24 -7.86 -16.83
C ALA A 273 -7.26 -8.55 -17.73
N ARG A 274 -7.58 -9.79 -17.37
CA ARG A 274 -8.61 -10.61 -18.05
C ARG A 274 -10.01 -10.25 -17.58
N ASN A 275 -10.14 -9.81 -16.32
CA ASN A 275 -11.38 -9.38 -15.69
C ASN A 275 -11.27 -7.95 -15.16
N PRO A 276 -11.11 -6.93 -16.05
CA PRO A 276 -10.85 -5.55 -15.62
C PRO A 276 -11.99 -4.93 -14.80
N GLU A 277 -13.23 -5.34 -15.05
CA GLU A 277 -14.40 -4.87 -14.28
C GLU A 277 -14.38 -5.44 -12.84
N ALA A 278 -14.09 -6.73 -12.67
CA ALA A 278 -13.93 -7.34 -11.36
C ALA A 278 -12.75 -6.72 -10.62
N ALA A 279 -11.64 -6.45 -11.31
CA ALA A 279 -10.47 -5.76 -10.77
C ALA A 279 -10.82 -4.34 -10.28
N GLN A 280 -11.57 -3.58 -11.08
CA GLN A 280 -12.04 -2.26 -10.68
C GLN A 280 -12.95 -2.33 -9.44
N LYS A 281 -13.93 -3.25 -9.42
CA LYS A 281 -14.82 -3.47 -8.26
C LYS A 281 -14.03 -3.78 -6.98
N LEU A 282 -12.95 -4.59 -7.10
CA LEU A 282 -12.09 -4.89 -5.96
C LEU A 282 -11.37 -3.63 -5.45
N ILE A 283 -10.78 -2.82 -6.33
CA ILE A 283 -10.10 -1.58 -5.93
C ILE A 283 -11.10 -0.59 -5.31
N GLU A 284 -12.30 -0.46 -5.88
CA GLU A 284 -13.39 0.35 -5.34
C GLU A 284 -13.81 -0.10 -3.92
N PHE A 285 -13.91 -1.42 -3.72
CA PHE A 285 -14.18 -1.99 -2.40
C PHE A 285 -13.07 -1.67 -1.40
N LEU A 286 -11.80 -1.91 -1.77
CA LEU A 286 -10.64 -1.66 -0.90
C LEU A 286 -10.46 -0.16 -0.59
N ALA A 287 -10.84 0.74 -1.49
CA ALA A 287 -10.80 2.18 -1.28
C ALA A 287 -12.04 2.74 -0.55
N SER A 288 -13.10 1.93 -0.40
CA SER A 288 -14.36 2.35 0.25
C SER A 288 -14.17 2.62 1.74
N PRO A 289 -15.08 3.37 2.39
CA PRO A 289 -15.03 3.58 3.84
C PRO A 289 -14.96 2.28 4.66
N THR A 290 -15.66 1.24 4.22
CA THR A 290 -15.65 -0.07 4.92
C THR A 290 -14.37 -0.86 4.62
N GLY A 291 -14.05 -1.06 3.34
CA GLY A 291 -12.86 -1.81 2.93
C GLY A 291 -11.57 -1.09 3.31
N GLY A 292 -11.48 0.21 3.03
CA GLY A 292 -10.28 1.02 3.30
C GLY A 292 -9.99 1.17 4.80
N LYS A 293 -11.03 1.29 5.65
CA LYS A 293 -10.84 1.30 7.10
C LYS A 293 -10.25 -0.02 7.58
N GLY A 294 -10.84 -1.15 7.18
CA GLY A 294 -10.35 -2.48 7.55
C GLY A 294 -8.94 -2.73 7.03
N TYR A 295 -8.66 -2.33 5.77
CA TYR A 295 -7.36 -2.49 5.12
C TYR A 295 -6.25 -1.66 5.80
N ALA A 296 -6.58 -0.46 6.30
CA ALA A 296 -5.66 0.40 7.03
C ALA A 296 -5.46 -0.07 8.48
N GLU A 297 -6.54 -0.22 9.24
CA GLU A 297 -6.50 -0.50 10.69
C GLU A 297 -5.85 -1.86 11.00
N ALA A 298 -6.14 -2.86 10.18
CA ALA A 298 -5.57 -4.19 10.32
C ALA A 298 -4.04 -4.24 10.20
N ASN A 299 -3.42 -3.21 9.62
CA ASN A 299 -1.97 -3.11 9.41
C ASN A 299 -1.33 -1.93 10.14
N ASN A 300 -2.05 -1.32 11.06
CA ASN A 300 -1.60 -0.13 11.78
C ASN A 300 -1.23 1.04 10.84
N GLU A 301 -1.94 1.15 9.70
CA GLU A 301 -1.82 2.25 8.75
C GLU A 301 -3.01 3.21 8.89
N TYR A 302 -2.89 4.41 8.34
CA TYR A 302 -3.99 5.38 8.31
C TYR A 302 -4.89 5.15 7.09
N PRO A 303 -6.21 5.30 7.22
CA PRO A 303 -7.10 5.35 6.06
C PRO A 303 -6.78 6.59 5.21
N LEU A 304 -7.25 6.62 3.95
CA LEU A 304 -6.99 7.75 3.04
C LEU A 304 -7.54 9.08 3.54
N LYS A 305 -8.62 9.06 4.32
CA LYS A 305 -9.25 10.23 4.94
C LYS A 305 -9.31 10.04 6.46
N GLY A 306 -9.05 11.11 7.21
CA GLY A 306 -9.04 11.06 8.67
C GLY A 306 -7.88 10.24 9.25
N TYR A 307 -8.02 9.84 10.51
CA TYR A 307 -6.96 9.14 11.26
C TYR A 307 -7.33 7.68 11.62
N GLY A 308 -8.52 7.24 11.28
CA GLY A 308 -9.01 5.90 11.60
C GLY A 308 -9.32 5.66 13.08
N GLY A 309 -9.58 4.39 13.40
CA GLY A 309 -9.92 3.95 14.76
C GLY A 309 -8.79 3.31 15.54
N ASN A 310 -7.63 3.07 14.90
CA ASN A 310 -6.51 2.38 15.53
C ASN A 310 -6.01 3.13 16.79
N PRO A 311 -6.04 2.53 18.00
CA PRO A 311 -5.72 3.21 19.25
C PRO A 311 -4.24 3.62 19.34
N TRP A 312 -3.36 2.87 18.70
CA TRP A 312 -1.92 3.12 18.71
C TRP A 312 -1.57 4.32 17.85
N LEU A 313 -2.17 4.42 16.65
CA LEU A 313 -2.00 5.58 15.77
C LEU A 313 -2.60 6.85 16.39
N LYS A 314 -3.72 6.75 17.12
CA LYS A 314 -4.30 7.89 17.84
C LYS A 314 -3.36 8.46 18.90
N ARG A 315 -2.57 7.61 19.58
CA ARG A 315 -1.58 8.04 20.58
C ARG A 315 -0.44 8.87 19.96
N PHE A 316 -0.12 8.63 18.70
CA PHE A 316 0.91 9.41 18.00
C PHE A 316 0.46 10.82 17.62
N GLY A 317 -0.82 11.12 17.79
CA GLY A 317 -1.40 12.43 17.51
C GLY A 317 -1.69 12.68 16.05
N ALA A 318 -2.17 13.89 15.77
CA ALA A 318 -2.42 14.35 14.42
C ALA A 318 -1.11 14.73 13.70
N PHE A 319 -1.11 14.67 12.37
CA PHE A 319 -0.01 15.14 11.54
C PHE A 319 -0.50 16.08 10.44
N GLN A 320 0.35 17.01 10.07
CA GLN A 320 0.16 17.88 8.92
C GLN A 320 1.02 17.37 7.76
N SER A 321 0.40 16.88 6.70
CA SER A 321 1.11 16.40 5.50
C SER A 321 1.88 17.54 4.82
N SER A 322 3.03 17.22 4.20
CA SER A 322 3.77 18.12 3.30
C SER A 322 2.96 18.54 2.07
N GLY A 323 1.89 17.81 1.75
CA GLY A 323 1.06 18.06 0.58
C GLY A 323 1.65 17.56 -0.75
N VAL A 324 2.87 17.04 -0.75
CA VAL A 324 3.46 16.44 -1.97
C VAL A 324 2.64 15.22 -2.37
N SER A 325 2.17 15.21 -3.64
CA SER A 325 1.34 14.11 -4.13
C SER A 325 2.16 12.83 -4.31
N ALA A 326 1.49 11.67 -4.16
CA ALA A 326 2.12 10.38 -4.39
C ALA A 326 2.70 10.25 -5.80
N GLU A 327 2.03 10.80 -6.82
CA GLU A 327 2.53 10.84 -8.19
C GLU A 327 3.83 11.67 -8.29
N THR A 328 3.89 12.83 -7.63
CA THR A 328 5.10 13.67 -7.58
C THR A 328 6.24 12.98 -6.84
N LEU A 329 5.97 12.25 -5.75
CA LEU A 329 6.97 11.43 -5.06
C LEU A 329 7.58 10.39 -6.00
N GLY A 330 6.74 9.65 -6.72
CA GLY A 330 7.17 8.65 -7.69
C GLY A 330 8.04 9.23 -8.80
N ALA A 331 7.60 10.31 -9.42
CA ALA A 331 8.31 11.00 -10.50
C ALA A 331 9.71 11.51 -10.09
N ASN A 332 9.92 11.82 -8.79
CA ASN A 332 11.20 12.28 -8.27
C ASN A 332 12.08 11.18 -7.64
N ASN A 333 11.62 9.92 -7.63
CA ASN A 333 12.34 8.83 -6.96
C ASN A 333 13.76 8.62 -7.51
N LYS A 334 13.93 8.53 -8.83
CA LYS A 334 15.25 8.34 -9.46
C LYS A 334 16.24 9.42 -9.02
N ARG A 335 15.79 10.69 -8.99
CA ARG A 335 16.61 11.81 -8.57
C ARG A 335 16.95 11.77 -7.08
N ALA A 336 16.00 11.33 -6.26
CA ALA A 336 16.22 11.14 -4.84
C ALA A 336 17.29 10.06 -4.56
N VAL A 337 17.21 8.92 -5.25
CA VAL A 337 18.20 7.84 -5.16
C VAL A 337 19.59 8.35 -5.55
N GLN A 338 19.70 9.09 -6.64
CA GLN A 338 20.97 9.67 -7.08
C GLN A 338 21.55 10.66 -6.08
N LEU A 339 20.72 11.49 -5.43
CA LEU A 339 21.18 12.38 -4.37
C LEU A 339 21.69 11.61 -3.16
N MET A 340 21.03 10.51 -2.76
CA MET A 340 21.49 9.67 -1.67
C MET A 340 22.84 9.01 -1.99
N GLU A 341 22.99 8.48 -3.20
CA GLU A 341 24.25 7.86 -3.67
C GLU A 341 25.41 8.86 -3.69
N ASN A 342 25.21 10.04 -4.27
CA ASN A 342 26.22 11.08 -4.41
C ASN A 342 26.64 11.71 -3.08
N ASN A 343 25.91 11.44 -1.99
CA ASN A 343 26.16 12.00 -0.66
C ASN A 343 26.35 10.92 0.41
N ASP A 344 26.90 9.77 0.00
CA ASP A 344 27.38 8.69 0.88
C ASP A 344 26.33 8.05 1.81
N TRP A 345 25.06 8.23 1.51
CA TRP A 345 24.05 7.44 2.21
C TRP A 345 24.13 5.99 1.70
N LYS A 346 24.66 5.11 2.49
CA LYS A 346 24.93 3.69 2.12
C LYS A 346 23.64 2.85 2.04
#